data_7bcf625782d6c763dc178cb557f94e0f
#
_entry.id   7bcf625782d6c763dc178cb557f94e0f
#
_cell.length_a   1.000
_cell.length_b   1.000
_cell.length_c   1.000
_cell.angle_alpha   90.00
_cell.angle_beta   90.00
_cell.angle_gamma   90.00
#
_symmetry.space_group_name_H-M   'P 1'
#
loop_
_entity.id
_entity.type
_entity.pdbx_description
1 polymer ?
#
loop_
_entity_poly.entity_id
_entity_poly.type
_entity_poly.pdbx_seq_one_letter_code
_entity_poly.pdbx_strand_id
1 'polypeptide(L)'
;SYTTTIDLENVDDQASLDFGDCEVLGGGASEHDLVGPSYRVAVRGPVGEVAQVRVNGIDCGLAWAPPYRVKITDALHSGTNTIEIIVYNTAANTLAADEHITRLAAESEARYGRRFRMQDLDRATESVRSGLLRVPTIVVS
;
A
#
# COMPACT_ATOMS: atom_id res chain seq x y z
N SER A 1 -12.40 4.61 3.68
CA SER A 1 -11.78 5.89 4.08
C SER A 1 -11.61 5.95 5.60
N TYR A 2 -10.70 6.79 6.02
CA TYR A 2 -10.40 7.12 7.41
C TYR A 2 -10.51 8.63 7.55
N THR A 3 -11.18 9.11 8.59
CA THR A 3 -11.35 10.54 8.83
C THR A 3 -11.04 10.85 10.29
N THR A 4 -10.30 11.93 10.52
CA THR A 4 -10.00 12.45 11.85
C THR A 4 -9.99 13.97 11.85
N THR A 5 -10.09 14.55 13.03
CA THR A 5 -9.96 16.01 13.22
C THR A 5 -8.78 16.29 14.14
N ILE A 6 -8.10 17.38 13.86
CA ILE A 6 -7.02 17.91 14.69
C ILE A 6 -7.22 19.42 14.91
N ASP A 7 -6.84 19.91 16.07
CA ASP A 7 -6.83 21.34 16.36
C ASP A 7 -5.40 21.85 16.37
N LEU A 8 -5.14 22.92 15.62
CA LEU A 8 -3.85 23.57 15.52
C LEU A 8 -3.94 25.00 16.03
N GLU A 9 -3.06 25.41 16.94
CA GLU A 9 -2.95 26.78 17.35
C GLU A 9 -2.35 27.64 16.23
N ASN A 10 -1.31 27.15 15.59
CA ASN A 10 -0.62 27.77 14.47
C ASN A 10 -0.35 26.74 13.38
N VAL A 11 -0.15 27.22 12.16
CA VAL A 11 0.29 26.36 11.05
C VAL A 11 1.78 26.60 10.84
N ASP A 12 2.55 25.52 10.93
CA ASP A 12 3.99 25.54 10.65
C ASP A 12 4.26 25.70 9.15
N ASP A 13 5.41 26.26 8.81
CA ASP A 13 5.78 26.57 7.43
C ASP A 13 5.87 25.31 6.53
N GLN A 14 6.18 24.17 7.14
CA GLN A 14 6.23 22.89 6.40
C GLN A 14 5.64 21.75 7.25
N ALA A 15 4.44 21.36 6.88
CA ALA A 15 3.76 20.22 7.48
C ALA A 15 3.52 19.12 6.44
N SER A 16 3.80 17.88 6.82
CA SER A 16 3.56 16.71 5.98
C SER A 16 2.90 15.61 6.78
N LEU A 17 2.03 14.83 6.14
CA LEU A 17 1.52 13.58 6.68
C LEU A 17 2.47 12.44 6.28
N ASP A 18 3.09 11.82 7.26
CA ASP A 18 4.08 10.75 7.10
C ASP A 18 3.45 9.41 7.50
N PHE A 19 3.41 8.47 6.58
CA PHE A 19 2.89 7.12 6.79
C PHE A 19 3.95 6.15 7.31
N GLY A 20 5.22 6.58 7.34
CA GLY A 20 6.37 5.78 7.75
C GLY A 20 7.01 4.99 6.60
N ASP A 21 8.03 4.22 6.95
CA ASP A 21 8.83 3.45 6.01
C ASP A 21 8.22 2.08 5.69
N CYS A 22 8.68 1.49 4.59
CA CYS A 22 8.43 0.09 4.26
C CYS A 22 9.03 -0.85 5.31
N GLU A 23 8.31 -1.90 5.60
CA GLU A 23 8.83 -3.06 6.32
C GLU A 23 9.47 -4.04 5.33
N VAL A 24 10.72 -4.40 5.57
CA VAL A 24 11.38 -5.48 4.81
C VAL A 24 10.85 -6.81 5.33
N LEU A 25 10.12 -7.52 4.48
CA LEU A 25 9.68 -8.87 4.77
C LEU A 25 10.85 -9.80 4.43
N GLY A 26 11.39 -10.51 5.45
CA GLY A 26 12.52 -11.42 5.26
C GLY A 26 12.31 -12.33 4.06
N GLY A 27 13.09 -12.13 3.02
CA GLY A 27 13.05 -12.95 1.81
C GLY A 27 13.90 -14.19 1.98
N GLY A 28 13.29 -15.28 2.41
CA GLY A 28 13.84 -16.60 2.17
C GLY A 28 13.54 -17.03 0.73
N ALA A 29 14.12 -16.36 -0.26
CA ALA A 29 14.20 -16.98 -1.58
C ALA A 29 15.15 -18.16 -1.43
N SER A 30 14.65 -19.40 -1.59
CA SER A 30 15.56 -20.53 -1.74
C SER A 30 16.42 -20.22 -2.97
N GLU A 31 17.74 -20.45 -2.87
CA GLU A 31 18.68 -20.25 -3.98
C GLU A 31 18.27 -20.98 -5.27
N HIS A 32 17.30 -21.88 -5.17
CA HIS A 32 16.82 -22.71 -6.28
C HIS A 32 15.72 -22.07 -7.12
N ASP A 33 15.12 -20.96 -6.68
CA ASP A 33 14.00 -20.31 -7.37
C ASP A 33 14.42 -19.13 -8.26
N LEU A 34 15.68 -18.73 -8.20
CA LEU A 34 16.20 -17.62 -8.97
C LEU A 34 17.07 -18.12 -10.12
N VAL A 35 16.76 -17.66 -11.33
CA VAL A 35 17.54 -17.96 -12.53
C VAL A 35 18.37 -16.74 -12.90
N GLY A 36 19.70 -16.88 -12.94
CA GLY A 36 20.62 -15.80 -13.26
C GLY A 36 20.77 -14.77 -12.14
N PRO A 37 21.20 -13.53 -12.43
CA PRO A 37 21.41 -12.46 -11.46
C PRO A 37 20.08 -11.80 -11.07
N SER A 38 19.13 -12.57 -10.59
CA SER A 38 17.82 -12.09 -10.17
C SER A 38 17.80 -11.85 -8.65
N TYR A 39 17.24 -10.73 -8.24
CA TYR A 39 17.05 -10.37 -6.84
C TYR A 39 15.56 -10.23 -6.56
N ARG A 40 15.12 -10.78 -5.44
CA ARG A 40 13.77 -10.54 -4.91
C ARG A 40 13.89 -9.81 -3.60
N VAL A 41 13.21 -8.68 -3.51
CA VAL A 41 13.00 -7.97 -2.25
C VAL A 41 11.51 -7.97 -1.97
N ALA A 42 11.11 -8.58 -0.88
CA ALA A 42 9.75 -8.49 -0.40
C ALA A 42 9.66 -7.35 0.61
N VAL A 43 8.87 -6.34 0.28
CA VAL A 43 8.63 -5.19 1.15
C VAL A 43 7.13 -5.01 1.34
N ARG A 44 6.76 -4.51 2.52
CA ARG A 44 5.39 -4.10 2.83
C ARG A 44 5.39 -2.59 3.05
N GLY A 45 4.61 -1.87 2.26
CA GLY A 45 4.38 -0.44 2.48
C GLY A 45 3.54 -0.18 3.74
N PRO A 46 3.52 1.05 4.24
CA PRO A 46 2.68 1.46 5.36
C PRO A 46 1.20 1.60 4.98
N VAL A 47 0.89 1.57 3.69
CA VAL A 47 -0.47 1.61 3.13
C VAL A 47 -0.68 0.43 2.19
N GLY A 48 -1.94 -0.01 2.06
CA GLY A 48 -2.30 -1.21 1.33
C GLY A 48 -2.16 -1.12 -0.18
N GLU A 49 -1.92 -0.02 -0.81
CA GLU A 49 -1.44 0.23 -2.17
C GLU A 49 -1.23 1.74 -2.37
N VAL A 50 -2.32 2.52 -2.39
CA VAL A 50 -2.29 3.96 -2.59
C VAL A 50 -3.15 4.62 -1.53
N ALA A 51 -2.64 5.63 -0.86
CA ALA A 51 -3.42 6.50 0.01
C ALA A 51 -3.55 7.90 -0.61
N GLN A 52 -4.78 8.34 -0.87
CA GLN A 52 -5.09 9.72 -1.19
C GLN A 52 -5.33 10.49 0.09
N VAL A 53 -4.70 11.64 0.22
CA VAL A 53 -4.84 12.52 1.37
C VAL A 53 -5.63 13.75 0.99
N ARG A 54 -6.65 14.05 1.79
CA ARG A 54 -7.39 15.32 1.73
C ARG A 54 -7.36 15.99 3.09
N VAL A 55 -7.18 17.29 3.09
CA VAL A 55 -7.27 18.13 4.28
C VAL A 55 -8.26 19.23 4.02
N ASN A 56 -9.27 19.37 4.89
CA ASN A 56 -10.35 20.34 4.75
C ASN A 56 -11.05 20.28 3.38
N GLY A 57 -11.14 19.06 2.78
CA GLY A 57 -11.71 18.83 1.46
C GLY A 57 -10.76 19.13 0.29
N ILE A 58 -9.57 19.67 0.54
CA ILE A 58 -8.53 19.94 -0.47
C ILE A 58 -7.70 18.68 -0.69
N ASP A 59 -7.52 18.28 -1.95
CA ASP A 59 -6.66 17.16 -2.33
C ASP A 59 -5.18 17.55 -2.18
N CYS A 60 -4.46 16.88 -1.30
CA CYS A 60 -3.05 17.12 -1.01
C CYS A 60 -2.10 16.19 -1.77
N GLY A 61 -2.64 15.14 -2.40
CA GLY A 61 -1.86 14.20 -3.18
C GLY A 61 -1.93 12.76 -2.69
N LEU A 62 -0.98 11.94 -3.17
CA LEU A 62 -0.98 10.50 -3.02
C LEU A 62 0.29 10.00 -2.32
N ALA A 63 0.15 9.01 -1.43
CA ALA A 63 1.24 8.20 -0.90
C ALA A 63 1.14 6.79 -1.50
N TRP A 64 2.05 6.42 -2.41
CA TRP A 64 2.05 5.12 -3.11
C TRP A 64 3.45 4.52 -3.23
N ALA A 65 4.49 5.30 -2.96
CA ALA A 65 5.89 4.88 -3.00
C ALA A 65 6.70 5.67 -1.96
N PRO A 66 7.87 5.17 -1.56
CA PRO A 66 8.77 5.92 -0.67
C PRO A 66 9.22 7.27 -1.26
N PRO A 67 9.34 8.28 -0.42
CA PRO A 67 8.94 8.33 0.97
C PRO A 67 7.41 8.47 1.06
N TYR A 68 6.74 7.60 1.79
CA TYR A 68 5.27 7.65 1.95
C TYR A 68 4.84 8.88 2.74
N ARG A 69 5.04 10.04 2.15
CA ARG A 69 4.83 11.35 2.77
C ARG A 69 4.10 12.28 1.81
N VAL A 70 3.08 12.98 2.31
CA VAL A 70 2.28 13.93 1.55
C VAL A 70 2.34 15.28 2.23
N LYS A 71 2.75 16.33 1.50
CA LYS A 71 2.74 17.71 2.00
C LYS A 71 1.30 18.16 2.20
N ILE A 72 0.99 18.71 3.37
CA ILE A 72 -0.36 19.14 3.74
C ILE A 72 -0.43 20.62 4.14
N THR A 73 0.71 21.30 4.19
CA THR A 73 0.83 22.68 4.67
C THR A 73 -0.23 23.62 4.09
N ASP A 74 -0.38 23.60 2.76
CA ASP A 74 -1.19 24.58 2.02
C ASP A 74 -2.70 24.37 2.24
N ALA A 75 -3.09 23.25 2.85
CA ALA A 75 -4.47 22.90 3.16
C ALA A 75 -4.82 23.03 4.65
N LEU A 76 -3.84 23.30 5.50
CA LEU A 76 -4.03 23.49 6.93
C LEU A 76 -4.39 24.94 7.25
N HIS A 77 -5.11 25.14 8.35
CA HIS A 77 -5.36 26.45 8.95
C HIS A 77 -5.36 26.36 10.48
N SER A 78 -5.26 27.51 11.16
CA SER A 78 -5.44 27.58 12.60
C SER A 78 -6.86 27.18 12.98
N GLY A 79 -7.00 26.45 14.10
CA GLY A 79 -8.24 25.85 14.55
C GLY A 79 -8.40 24.40 14.10
N THR A 80 -9.64 23.97 13.96
CA THR A 80 -10.00 22.57 13.67
C THR A 80 -9.78 22.24 12.20
N ASN A 81 -8.97 21.25 11.91
CA ASN A 81 -8.74 20.71 10.57
C ASN A 81 -9.26 19.28 10.47
N THR A 82 -9.85 18.94 9.33
CA THR A 82 -10.31 17.60 9.01
C THR A 82 -9.34 16.95 8.04
N ILE A 83 -8.79 15.78 8.42
CA ILE A 83 -7.92 14.96 7.57
C ILE A 83 -8.71 13.74 7.13
N GLU A 84 -8.80 13.52 5.83
CA GLU A 84 -9.37 12.33 5.22
C GLU A 84 -8.29 11.57 4.46
N ILE A 85 -8.21 10.25 4.68
CA ILE A 85 -7.32 9.34 3.97
C ILE A 85 -8.16 8.27 3.30
N ILE A 86 -8.12 8.22 1.96
CA ILE A 86 -8.81 7.24 1.16
C ILE A 86 -7.78 6.24 0.65
N VAL A 87 -7.88 4.98 1.09
CA VAL A 87 -6.97 3.93 0.63
C VAL A 87 -7.63 3.17 -0.52
N TYR A 88 -6.92 3.08 -1.62
CA TYR A 88 -7.28 2.28 -2.79
C TYR A 88 -6.47 0.99 -2.76
N ASN A 89 -7.15 -0.13 -2.92
CA ASN A 89 -6.54 -1.45 -2.99
C ASN A 89 -6.53 -1.95 -4.43
N THR A 90 -5.63 -2.87 -4.72
CA THR A 90 -5.69 -3.66 -5.96
C THR A 90 -6.85 -4.67 -5.91
N ALA A 91 -7.14 -5.27 -7.05
CA ALA A 91 -8.09 -6.38 -7.14
C ALA A 91 -7.58 -7.69 -6.51
N ALA A 92 -6.37 -7.70 -5.92
CA ALA A 92 -5.74 -8.92 -5.41
C ALA A 92 -6.63 -9.69 -4.43
N ASN A 93 -7.23 -9.02 -3.45
CA ASN A 93 -8.11 -9.68 -2.49
C ASN A 93 -9.42 -10.20 -3.11
N THR A 94 -9.92 -9.52 -4.15
CA THR A 94 -11.09 -9.98 -4.91
C THR A 94 -10.74 -11.24 -5.71
N LEU A 95 -9.57 -11.26 -6.36
CA LEU A 95 -9.09 -12.41 -7.12
C LEU A 95 -8.74 -13.59 -6.19
N ALA A 96 -8.14 -13.31 -5.03
CA ALA A 96 -7.81 -14.33 -4.03
C ALA A 96 -9.06 -15.03 -3.46
N ALA A 97 -10.19 -14.32 -3.40
CA ALA A 97 -11.46 -14.87 -2.94
C ALA A 97 -12.26 -15.57 -4.05
N ASP A 98 -11.82 -15.47 -5.31
CA ASP A 98 -12.54 -16.05 -6.46
C ASP A 98 -12.13 -17.51 -6.68
N GLU A 99 -13.02 -18.43 -6.30
CA GLU A 99 -12.82 -19.87 -6.50
C GLU A 99 -12.66 -20.26 -7.98
N HIS A 100 -13.24 -19.48 -8.91
CA HIS A 100 -13.12 -19.74 -10.34
C HIS A 100 -11.67 -19.53 -10.80
N ILE A 101 -11.02 -18.46 -10.36
CA ILE A 101 -9.61 -18.16 -10.68
C ILE A 101 -8.71 -19.24 -10.12
N THR A 102 -8.90 -19.63 -8.86
CA THR A 102 -8.11 -20.68 -8.20
C THR A 102 -8.24 -22.01 -8.94
N ARG A 103 -9.49 -22.39 -9.34
CA ARG A 103 -9.73 -23.60 -10.09
C ARG A 103 -9.09 -23.53 -11.49
N LEU A 104 -9.23 -22.43 -12.20
CA LEU A 104 -8.64 -22.23 -13.54
C LEU A 104 -7.11 -22.36 -13.50
N ALA A 105 -6.47 -21.81 -12.47
CA ALA A 105 -5.04 -21.93 -12.26
C ALA A 105 -4.62 -23.40 -12.06
N ALA A 106 -5.33 -24.13 -11.21
CA ALA A 106 -5.06 -25.55 -10.95
C ALA A 106 -5.30 -26.43 -12.21
N GLU A 107 -6.36 -26.20 -12.96
CA GLU A 107 -6.66 -26.89 -14.23
C GLU A 107 -5.59 -26.62 -15.29
N SER A 108 -5.11 -25.39 -15.39
CA SER A 108 -4.03 -25.02 -16.31
C SER A 108 -2.73 -25.72 -15.96
N GLU A 109 -2.34 -25.78 -14.68
CA GLU A 109 -1.16 -26.47 -14.23
C GLU A 109 -1.25 -27.98 -14.47
N ALA A 110 -2.40 -28.58 -14.17
CA ALA A 110 -2.65 -30.00 -14.39
C ALA A 110 -2.59 -30.38 -15.89
N ARG A 111 -3.09 -29.50 -16.77
CA ARG A 111 -3.17 -29.79 -18.21
C ARG A 111 -1.87 -29.54 -18.96
N TYR A 112 -1.14 -28.48 -18.60
CA TYR A 112 0.00 -27.98 -19.36
C TYR A 112 1.34 -28.12 -18.62
N GLY A 113 1.28 -28.52 -17.37
CA GLY A 113 2.48 -28.68 -16.50
C GLY A 113 3.03 -27.35 -15.96
N ARG A 114 4.00 -27.47 -15.09
CA ARG A 114 4.59 -26.34 -14.34
C ARG A 114 5.17 -25.22 -15.21
N ARG A 115 5.63 -25.51 -16.41
CA ARG A 115 6.19 -24.47 -17.30
C ARG A 115 5.16 -23.45 -17.80
N PHE A 116 3.87 -23.78 -17.71
CA PHE A 116 2.77 -22.87 -18.01
C PHE A 116 2.17 -22.24 -16.75
N ARG A 117 2.74 -22.51 -15.59
CA ARG A 117 2.41 -21.84 -14.36
C ARG A 117 2.74 -20.36 -14.58
N MET A 118 1.74 -19.51 -14.59
CA MET A 118 1.96 -18.07 -14.61
C MET A 118 2.78 -17.72 -13.37
N GLN A 119 3.92 -17.07 -13.58
CA GLN A 119 4.81 -16.71 -12.49
C GLN A 119 4.02 -15.95 -11.43
N ASP A 120 4.09 -16.45 -10.21
CA ASP A 120 3.44 -15.87 -9.04
C ASP A 120 1.88 -15.90 -9.03
N LEU A 121 1.23 -16.74 -9.84
CA LEU A 121 -0.24 -16.88 -9.79
C LEU A 121 -0.71 -17.43 -8.43
N ASP A 122 0.06 -18.30 -7.83
CA ASP A 122 -0.14 -18.77 -6.46
C ASP A 122 -0.09 -17.61 -5.45
N ARG A 123 0.74 -16.59 -5.67
CA ARG A 123 0.75 -15.37 -4.85
C ARG A 123 -0.42 -14.43 -5.17
N ALA A 124 -0.86 -14.40 -6.42
CA ALA A 124 -2.03 -13.63 -6.81
C ALA A 124 -3.33 -14.14 -6.17
N THR A 125 -3.32 -15.39 -5.69
CA THR A 125 -4.43 -16.00 -4.93
C THR A 125 -4.27 -15.88 -3.41
N GLU A 126 -3.17 -15.30 -2.93
CA GLU A 126 -3.00 -15.00 -1.50
C GLU A 126 -3.66 -13.67 -1.15
N SER A 127 -4.39 -13.66 -0.04
CA SER A 127 -4.94 -12.41 0.48
C SER A 127 -3.84 -11.48 0.97
N VAL A 128 -3.89 -10.23 0.57
CA VAL A 128 -2.94 -9.21 1.01
C VAL A 128 -3.58 -8.28 2.05
N ARG A 129 -2.78 -7.81 2.98
CA ARG A 129 -3.22 -6.80 3.93
C ARG A 129 -3.53 -5.51 3.18
N SER A 130 -4.67 -4.90 3.51
CA SER A 130 -5.14 -3.68 2.87
C SER A 130 -5.55 -2.63 3.90
N GLY A 131 -5.67 -1.39 3.47
CA GLY A 131 -5.98 -0.26 4.34
C GLY A 131 -4.73 0.44 4.88
N LEU A 132 -4.89 1.19 5.95
CA LEU A 132 -3.76 1.77 6.70
C LEU A 132 -3.13 0.68 7.55
N LEU A 133 -1.87 0.38 7.30
CA LEU A 133 -1.11 -0.63 8.03
C LEU A 133 -0.31 -0.02 9.19
N ARG A 134 -0.18 1.31 9.20
CA ARG A 134 0.37 2.13 10.28
C ARG A 134 -0.46 3.38 10.48
N VAL A 135 -0.40 3.92 11.68
CA VAL A 135 -1.01 5.23 11.97
C VAL A 135 -0.09 6.31 11.42
N PRO A 136 -0.55 7.15 10.48
CA PRO A 136 0.27 8.24 9.97
C PRO A 136 0.46 9.33 11.04
N THR A 137 1.57 10.05 10.93
CA THR A 137 1.93 11.15 11.86
C THR A 137 2.10 12.45 11.08
N ILE A 138 1.80 13.57 11.73
CA ILE A 138 2.12 14.88 11.18
C ILE A 138 3.55 15.21 11.57
N VAL A 139 4.37 15.51 10.58
CA VAL A 139 5.76 15.93 10.75
C VAL A 139 5.88 17.37 10.29
N VAL A 140 6.45 18.20 11.13
CA VAL A 140 6.75 19.61 10.86
C VAL A 140 8.26 19.80 10.77
N SER A 141 8.72 20.65 9.87
CA SER A 141 10.13 20.89 9.62
C SER A 141 10.41 22.36 9.28
#